data_a457e9cc12712f71026e5e1026f4722f
#
_entry.id   a457e9cc12712f71026e5e1026f4722f
#
_cell.length_a   1.000
_cell.length_b   1.000
_cell.length_c   1.000
_cell.angle_alpha   90.00
_cell.angle_beta   90.00
_cell.angle_gamma   90.00
#
_symmetry.space_group_name_H-M   'P 1'
#
loop_
_entity.id
_entity.type
_entity.pdbx_description
1 polymer ?
#
loop_
_entity_poly.entity_id
_entity_poly.type
_entity_poly.pdbx_seq_one_letter_code
_entity_poly.pdbx_strand_id
1 'polypeptide(L)'
;MADRETKIGILLGTRGLVMAAKREGRPANADVMLELAERVDEAGLDSVWVGDSLVSKPRLEPVAAMSAIAARTSHVRIGTAVMLPAIRHAVPLAHALATADVLSHGRIVVGAGVGGAFTPSQAQDWIAAGVDPKTRAGRFTELVQVMKRLWTEDHVTFDGKHFALDDVTLDPKPIQPGGVPVLLATHYRTGSERQALRAARYGDGIIGISDYPDDFAATVAKVNEFAVSEGRDLTNFEHVYYMTVHVDDDRAKAKEEAEDFLVSYYGVNHWGDRWGPWGTPDEIVAKMQAFAAAGADHLVVRFAAWDQLAQWERFRADVLPAFRGSIG
;
A
#
# COMPACT_ATOMS: atom_id res chain seq x y z
N MET A 1 -24.65 6.44 -6.94
CA MET A 1 -23.49 6.39 -6.04
C MET A 1 -23.34 7.80 -5.52
N ALA A 2 -23.35 8.01 -4.20
CA ALA A 2 -23.12 9.34 -3.64
C ALA A 2 -21.75 9.83 -4.10
N ASP A 3 -21.63 11.14 -4.44
CA ASP A 3 -20.37 11.83 -4.73
C ASP A 3 -19.45 11.70 -3.51
N ARG A 4 -18.68 10.61 -3.44
CA ARG A 4 -17.60 10.47 -2.46
C ARG A 4 -16.39 11.18 -3.03
N GLU A 5 -15.94 12.21 -2.37
CA GLU A 5 -14.66 12.84 -2.68
C GLU A 5 -13.54 11.79 -2.67
N THR A 6 -12.77 11.71 -3.75
CA THR A 6 -11.66 10.75 -3.85
C THR A 6 -10.54 11.16 -2.88
N LYS A 7 -10.21 10.28 -1.96
CA LYS A 7 -9.13 10.46 -0.98
C LYS A 7 -7.75 10.44 -1.66
N ILE A 8 -6.80 11.17 -1.10
CA ILE A 8 -5.42 11.24 -1.60
C ILE A 8 -4.44 10.92 -0.48
N GLY A 9 -3.51 10.01 -0.78
CA GLY A 9 -2.40 9.68 0.09
C GLY A 9 -1.05 9.71 -0.62
N ILE A 10 0.03 9.78 0.15
CA ILE A 10 1.41 9.81 -0.37
C ILE A 10 2.16 8.57 0.08
N LEU A 11 2.83 7.87 -0.86
CA LEU A 11 3.74 6.80 -0.53
C LEU A 11 5.14 7.36 -0.24
N LEU A 12 5.60 7.13 0.98
CA LEU A 12 6.87 7.61 1.49
C LEU A 12 8.05 6.75 1.02
N GLY A 13 9.19 7.37 0.78
CA GLY A 13 10.37 6.78 0.17
C GLY A 13 11.21 5.88 1.09
N THR A 14 10.63 4.92 1.82
CA THR A 14 11.35 4.05 2.78
C THR A 14 12.52 3.26 2.20
N ARG A 15 12.48 2.92 0.90
CA ARG A 15 13.61 2.32 0.18
C ARG A 15 14.58 3.39 -0.35
N GLY A 16 14.04 4.50 -0.89
CA GLY A 16 14.84 5.58 -1.47
C GLY A 16 15.87 6.12 -0.48
N LEU A 17 15.50 6.32 0.78
CA LEU A 17 16.42 6.77 1.82
C LEU A 17 17.58 5.79 2.08
N VAL A 18 17.33 4.48 2.04
CA VAL A 18 18.39 3.46 2.21
C VAL A 18 19.33 3.44 1.01
N MET A 19 18.75 3.59 -0.20
CA MET A 19 19.54 3.64 -1.43
C MET A 19 20.39 4.90 -1.52
N ALA A 20 19.86 6.06 -1.18
CA ALA A 20 20.56 7.33 -1.13
C ALA A 20 21.72 7.27 -0.12
N ALA A 21 21.47 6.79 1.08
CA ALA A 21 22.49 6.63 2.11
C ALA A 21 23.65 5.71 1.65
N LYS A 22 23.31 4.57 1.01
CA LYS A 22 24.30 3.65 0.47
C LYS A 22 25.13 4.28 -0.66
N ARG A 23 24.50 5.05 -1.55
CA ARG A 23 25.18 5.76 -2.65
C ARG A 23 26.15 6.83 -2.12
N GLU A 24 25.76 7.50 -1.03
CA GLU A 24 26.52 8.58 -0.41
C GLU A 24 27.52 8.08 0.65
N GLY A 25 27.59 6.79 0.93
CA GLY A 25 28.50 6.20 1.91
C GLY A 25 28.22 6.63 3.37
N ARG A 26 26.96 6.95 3.70
CA ARG A 26 26.55 7.39 5.04
C ARG A 26 25.49 6.45 5.65
N PRO A 27 25.26 6.48 6.97
CA PRO A 27 24.13 5.80 7.58
C PRO A 27 22.79 6.26 7.02
N ALA A 28 21.81 5.34 6.94
CA ALA A 28 20.44 5.68 6.59
C ALA A 28 19.83 6.58 7.66
N ASN A 29 19.03 7.56 7.22
CA ASN A 29 18.33 8.53 8.06
C ASN A 29 16.88 8.65 7.57
N ALA A 30 15.93 8.71 8.49
CA ALA A 30 14.51 8.77 8.20
C ALA A 30 13.94 10.20 8.20
N ASP A 31 14.75 11.24 8.47
CA ASP A 31 14.25 12.60 8.70
C ASP A 31 13.41 13.13 7.55
N VAL A 32 13.89 13.02 6.30
CA VAL A 32 13.13 13.46 5.10
C VAL A 32 11.80 12.72 4.95
N MET A 33 11.77 11.42 5.29
CA MET A 33 10.54 10.63 5.24
C MET A 33 9.53 11.08 6.29
N LEU A 34 9.99 11.33 7.51
CA LEU A 34 9.15 11.80 8.62
C LEU A 34 8.69 13.24 8.38
N GLU A 35 9.56 14.11 7.89
CA GLU A 35 9.20 15.48 7.49
C GLU A 35 8.12 15.48 6.39
N LEU A 36 8.26 14.61 5.37
CA LEU A 36 7.23 14.50 4.33
C LEU A 36 5.90 14.02 4.93
N ALA A 37 5.92 13.07 5.87
CA ALA A 37 4.70 12.61 6.53
C ALA A 37 4.01 13.75 7.31
N GLU A 38 4.76 14.58 8.03
CA GLU A 38 4.25 15.75 8.74
C GLU A 38 3.64 16.78 7.77
N ARG A 39 4.35 17.11 6.68
CA ARG A 39 3.85 18.05 5.67
C ARG A 39 2.57 17.57 5.00
N VAL A 40 2.42 16.26 4.79
CA VAL A 40 1.20 15.64 4.24
C VAL A 40 0.05 15.72 5.24
N ASP A 41 0.31 15.49 6.54
CA ASP A 41 -0.66 15.61 7.63
C ASP A 41 -1.13 17.08 7.78
N GLU A 42 -0.20 18.03 7.80
CA GLU A 42 -0.47 19.46 7.89
C GLU A 42 -1.25 20.01 6.68
N ALA A 43 -1.02 19.44 5.49
CA ALA A 43 -1.74 19.80 4.27
C ALA A 43 -3.17 19.24 4.21
N GLY A 44 -3.58 18.43 5.20
CA GLY A 44 -4.91 17.84 5.29
C GLY A 44 -5.18 16.78 4.22
N LEU A 45 -4.15 16.00 3.82
CA LEU A 45 -4.37 14.82 3.00
C LEU A 45 -4.87 13.65 3.86
N ASP A 46 -5.37 12.60 3.18
CA ASP A 46 -6.06 11.51 3.85
C ASP A 46 -5.13 10.45 4.44
N SER A 47 -3.94 10.25 3.84
CA SER A 47 -3.07 9.14 4.27
C SER A 47 -1.62 9.25 3.82
N VAL A 48 -0.76 8.51 4.52
CA VAL A 48 0.62 8.22 4.13
C VAL A 48 0.85 6.71 4.10
N TRP A 49 1.75 6.25 3.22
CA TRP A 49 1.97 4.84 2.98
C TRP A 49 3.44 4.48 2.95
N VAL A 50 3.76 3.26 3.36
CA VAL A 50 5.11 2.70 3.31
C VAL A 50 5.14 1.37 2.57
N GLY A 51 6.26 1.03 1.96
CA GLY A 51 6.44 -0.26 1.29
C GLY A 51 7.07 -1.30 2.21
N ASP A 52 7.03 -2.58 1.81
CA ASP A 52 7.65 -3.71 2.50
C ASP A 52 8.55 -4.55 1.59
N SER A 53 9.62 -5.06 2.14
CA SER A 53 10.52 -6.11 1.62
C SER A 53 11.52 -6.43 2.73
N LEU A 54 11.86 -7.68 2.91
CA LEU A 54 12.77 -8.06 3.99
C LEU A 54 14.25 -7.77 3.66
N VAL A 55 14.76 -8.35 2.58
CA VAL A 55 16.18 -8.23 2.18
C VAL A 55 16.37 -7.93 0.70
N SER A 56 15.46 -8.37 -0.18
CA SER A 56 15.63 -8.26 -1.63
C SER A 56 15.61 -6.82 -2.14
N LYS A 57 14.88 -5.96 -1.46
CA LYS A 57 14.76 -4.52 -1.75
C LYS A 57 14.86 -3.74 -0.43
N PRO A 58 16.08 -3.55 0.11
CA PRO A 58 16.30 -3.00 1.45
C PRO A 58 15.56 -1.69 1.70
N ARG A 59 14.85 -1.62 2.84
CA ARG A 59 14.08 -0.46 3.30
C ARG A 59 13.87 -0.53 4.80
N LEU A 60 13.22 0.48 5.37
CA LEU A 60 12.79 0.41 6.77
C LEU A 60 11.73 -0.69 6.93
N GLU A 61 11.71 -1.34 8.08
CA GLU A 61 10.66 -2.28 8.45
C GLU A 61 9.31 -1.53 8.58
N PRO A 62 8.24 -2.02 7.92
CA PRO A 62 7.04 -1.21 7.76
C PRO A 62 6.31 -0.89 9.07
N VAL A 63 6.20 -1.83 10.03
CA VAL A 63 5.46 -1.56 11.28
C VAL A 63 6.22 -0.57 12.15
N ALA A 64 7.55 -0.69 12.22
CA ALA A 64 8.40 0.28 12.92
C ALA A 64 8.31 1.68 12.29
N ALA A 65 8.34 1.76 10.94
CA ALA A 65 8.19 3.02 10.23
C ALA A 65 6.81 3.64 10.46
N MET A 66 5.73 2.85 10.40
CA MET A 66 4.36 3.30 10.68
C MET A 66 4.21 3.83 12.11
N SER A 67 4.82 3.17 13.09
CA SER A 67 4.79 3.62 14.49
C SER A 67 5.54 4.94 14.68
N ALA A 68 6.67 5.14 14.00
CA ALA A 68 7.39 6.40 14.02
C ALA A 68 6.57 7.54 13.37
N ILE A 69 5.91 7.28 12.24
CA ILE A 69 5.00 8.21 11.58
C ILE A 69 3.81 8.55 12.48
N ALA A 70 3.24 7.56 13.17
CA ALA A 70 2.12 7.75 14.09
C ALA A 70 2.45 8.74 15.22
N ALA A 71 3.69 8.70 15.72
CA ALA A 71 4.18 9.61 16.75
C ALA A 71 4.43 11.05 16.27
N ARG A 72 4.50 11.26 14.95
CA ARG A 72 4.80 12.56 14.33
C ARG A 72 3.60 13.19 13.60
N THR A 73 2.49 12.47 13.46
CA THR A 73 1.28 12.89 12.75
C THR A 73 0.05 12.73 13.61
N SER A 74 -1.03 13.45 13.30
CA SER A 74 -2.24 13.46 14.12
C SER A 74 -3.52 13.02 13.38
N HIS A 75 -3.58 13.17 12.05
CA HIS A 75 -4.82 13.03 11.28
C HIS A 75 -4.72 11.94 10.19
N VAL A 76 -3.61 11.91 9.42
CA VAL A 76 -3.47 10.98 8.31
C VAL A 76 -3.58 9.52 8.73
N ARG A 77 -4.27 8.72 7.94
CA ARG A 77 -4.18 7.26 8.01
C ARG A 77 -2.78 6.82 7.60
N ILE A 78 -2.30 5.73 8.19
CA ILE A 78 -0.94 5.25 7.97
C ILE A 78 -1.01 3.82 7.44
N GLY A 79 -0.58 3.63 6.20
CA GLY A 79 -0.78 2.37 5.50
C GLY A 79 0.48 1.70 4.97
N THR A 80 0.29 0.48 4.51
CA THR A 80 1.32 -0.23 3.71
C THR A 80 0.88 -0.43 2.27
N ALA A 81 1.74 -0.12 1.30
CA ALA A 81 1.47 -0.33 -0.13
C ALA A 81 2.66 -1.03 -0.83
N VAL A 82 2.75 -2.37 -0.74
CA VAL A 82 1.96 -3.28 0.12
C VAL A 82 2.89 -4.04 1.06
N MET A 83 2.38 -4.47 2.20
CA MET A 83 3.07 -5.42 3.08
C MET A 83 3.09 -6.82 2.45
N LEU A 84 4.10 -7.61 2.80
CA LEU A 84 4.23 -9.03 2.48
C LEU A 84 4.00 -9.86 3.75
N PRO A 85 2.76 -10.00 4.26
CA PRO A 85 2.53 -10.59 5.57
C PRO A 85 3.02 -12.03 5.67
N ALA A 86 2.91 -12.80 4.58
CA ALA A 86 3.21 -14.23 4.56
C ALA A 86 4.69 -14.59 4.80
N ILE A 87 5.62 -13.63 4.77
CA ILE A 87 7.01 -13.83 5.23
C ILE A 87 7.16 -13.75 6.75
N ARG A 88 6.08 -13.43 7.48
CA ARG A 88 6.04 -13.28 8.94
C ARG A 88 5.16 -14.36 9.58
N HIS A 89 5.25 -14.50 10.91
CA HIS A 89 4.30 -15.31 11.65
C HIS A 89 3.06 -14.47 12.01
N ALA A 90 1.87 -15.09 11.95
CA ALA A 90 0.59 -14.40 12.10
C ALA A 90 0.43 -13.70 13.46
N VAL A 91 0.75 -14.39 14.58
CA VAL A 91 0.54 -13.87 15.93
C VAL A 91 1.44 -12.66 16.24
N PRO A 92 2.77 -12.71 16.07
CA PRO A 92 3.62 -11.53 16.25
C PRO A 92 3.24 -10.37 15.34
N LEU A 93 2.84 -10.63 14.09
CA LEU A 93 2.42 -9.57 13.17
C LEU A 93 1.10 -8.95 13.62
N ALA A 94 0.11 -9.75 14.00
CA ALA A 94 -1.16 -9.26 14.53
C ALA A 94 -0.96 -8.38 15.77
N HIS A 95 -0.06 -8.80 16.68
CA HIS A 95 0.29 -8.03 17.89
C HIS A 95 0.97 -6.70 17.56
N ALA A 96 1.96 -6.71 16.66
CA ALA A 96 2.66 -5.49 16.26
C ALA A 96 1.72 -4.48 15.58
N LEU A 97 0.81 -4.95 14.71
CA LEU A 97 -0.17 -4.09 14.05
C LEU A 97 -1.23 -3.55 15.03
N ALA A 98 -1.71 -4.37 15.98
CA ALA A 98 -2.60 -3.92 17.03
C ALA A 98 -1.94 -2.85 17.91
N THR A 99 -0.66 -3.05 18.28
CA THR A 99 0.11 -2.05 19.01
C THR A 99 0.27 -0.75 18.22
N ALA A 100 0.61 -0.82 16.93
CA ALA A 100 0.70 0.35 16.08
C ALA A 100 -0.65 1.08 15.95
N ASP A 101 -1.76 0.33 15.93
CA ASP A 101 -3.10 0.88 15.88
C ASP A 101 -3.44 1.66 17.17
N VAL A 102 -3.10 1.12 18.33
CA VAL A 102 -3.22 1.83 19.62
C VAL A 102 -2.36 3.09 19.64
N LEU A 103 -1.08 3.00 19.22
CA LEU A 103 -0.17 4.14 19.20
C LEU A 103 -0.61 5.25 18.22
N SER A 104 -1.29 4.89 17.15
CA SER A 104 -1.80 5.83 16.14
C SER A 104 -3.20 6.35 16.43
N HIS A 105 -3.86 5.93 17.51
CA HIS A 105 -5.26 6.22 17.79
C HIS A 105 -6.21 5.75 16.66
N GLY A 106 -6.00 4.52 16.15
CA GLY A 106 -6.88 3.88 15.16
C GLY A 106 -6.68 4.37 13.73
N ARG A 107 -5.45 4.75 13.34
CA ARG A 107 -5.17 5.25 12.00
C ARG A 107 -4.44 4.24 11.08
N ILE A 108 -4.20 3.01 11.57
CA ILE A 108 -3.48 2.00 10.78
C ILE A 108 -4.38 1.37 9.72
N VAL A 109 -3.82 1.11 8.54
CA VAL A 109 -4.42 0.30 7.48
C VAL A 109 -3.35 -0.58 6.83
N VAL A 110 -3.68 -1.81 6.49
CA VAL A 110 -2.74 -2.75 5.89
C VAL A 110 -3.11 -3.04 4.45
N GLY A 111 -2.42 -2.43 3.49
CA GLY A 111 -2.41 -2.94 2.12
C GLY A 111 -1.49 -4.16 2.06
N ALA A 112 -2.03 -5.33 1.73
CA ALA A 112 -1.36 -6.62 1.84
C ALA A 112 -1.29 -7.37 0.52
N GLY A 113 -0.12 -7.90 0.18
CA GLY A 113 0.12 -8.69 -1.02
C GLY A 113 0.66 -10.08 -0.74
N VAL A 114 0.35 -11.01 -1.64
CA VAL A 114 0.90 -12.38 -1.59
C VAL A 114 2.44 -12.38 -1.74
N GLY A 115 2.98 -11.38 -2.42
CA GLY A 115 4.41 -11.31 -2.75
C GLY A 115 4.81 -12.19 -3.94
N GLY A 116 5.85 -11.73 -4.65
CA GLY A 116 6.46 -12.47 -5.76
C GLY A 116 7.57 -13.40 -5.29
N ALA A 117 7.83 -14.44 -6.08
CA ALA A 117 9.00 -15.31 -5.97
C ALA A 117 9.45 -15.74 -7.37
N PHE A 118 9.31 -14.83 -8.35
CA PHE A 118 9.52 -15.12 -9.77
C PHE A 118 10.98 -14.94 -10.19
N THR A 119 11.76 -14.22 -9.41
CA THR A 119 13.19 -13.98 -9.63
C THR A 119 14.00 -14.45 -8.44
N PRO A 120 15.31 -14.78 -8.61
CA PRO A 120 16.17 -15.15 -7.50
C PRO A 120 16.20 -14.09 -6.40
N SER A 121 16.19 -12.79 -6.75
CA SER A 121 16.16 -11.70 -5.79
C SER A 121 14.87 -11.71 -4.95
N GLN A 122 13.71 -11.88 -5.58
CA GLN A 122 12.43 -11.98 -4.85
C GLN A 122 12.38 -13.21 -3.94
N ALA A 123 12.97 -14.33 -4.37
CA ALA A 123 13.01 -15.55 -3.56
C ALA A 123 13.84 -15.39 -2.28
N GLN A 124 14.80 -14.44 -2.24
CA GLN A 124 15.62 -14.19 -1.04
C GLN A 124 14.82 -13.73 0.16
N ASP A 125 13.74 -12.95 -0.01
CA ASP A 125 12.88 -12.54 1.11
C ASP A 125 12.26 -13.76 1.80
N TRP A 126 11.83 -14.75 1.02
CA TRP A 126 11.24 -16.00 1.51
C TRP A 126 12.25 -16.91 2.21
N ILE A 127 13.44 -17.07 1.59
CA ILE A 127 14.53 -17.88 2.15
C ILE A 127 14.99 -17.26 3.48
N ALA A 128 15.20 -15.95 3.52
CA ALA A 128 15.63 -15.24 4.73
C ALA A 128 14.58 -15.30 5.84
N ALA A 129 13.30 -15.40 5.49
CA ALA A 129 12.19 -15.58 6.42
C ALA A 129 12.00 -17.03 6.86
N GLY A 130 12.71 -18.01 6.30
CA GLY A 130 12.50 -19.43 6.55
C GLY A 130 11.17 -19.98 6.01
N VAL A 131 10.61 -19.34 4.97
CA VAL A 131 9.30 -19.69 4.40
C VAL A 131 9.46 -20.25 2.99
N ASP A 132 8.87 -21.41 2.70
CA ASP A 132 8.82 -21.93 1.32
C ASP A 132 7.93 -21.02 0.45
N PRO A 133 8.47 -20.37 -0.59
CA PRO A 133 7.72 -19.48 -1.46
C PRO A 133 6.57 -20.16 -2.21
N LYS A 134 6.58 -21.48 -2.36
CA LYS A 134 5.48 -22.25 -2.97
C LYS A 134 4.21 -22.20 -2.12
N THR A 135 4.33 -22.00 -0.81
CA THR A 135 3.22 -21.94 0.14
C THR A 135 2.58 -20.55 0.24
N ARG A 136 3.19 -19.51 -0.33
CA ARG A 136 2.89 -18.08 -0.11
C ARG A 136 1.40 -17.72 -0.21
N ALA A 137 0.68 -18.27 -1.20
CA ALA A 137 -0.72 -17.87 -1.42
C ALA A 137 -1.67 -18.46 -0.37
N GLY A 138 -1.49 -19.73 0.01
CA GLY A 138 -2.27 -20.39 1.06
C GLY A 138 -1.94 -19.78 2.43
N ARG A 139 -0.64 -19.66 2.72
CA ARG A 139 -0.14 -19.05 3.94
C ARG A 139 -0.66 -17.61 4.13
N PHE A 140 -0.67 -16.80 3.05
CA PHE A 140 -1.23 -15.45 3.08
C PHE A 140 -2.72 -15.45 3.42
N THR A 141 -3.49 -16.36 2.82
CA THR A 141 -4.94 -16.44 3.07
C THR A 141 -5.25 -16.82 4.52
N GLU A 142 -4.57 -17.83 5.07
CA GLU A 142 -4.73 -18.21 6.48
C GLU A 142 -4.26 -17.11 7.43
N LEU A 143 -3.13 -16.46 7.10
CA LEU A 143 -2.59 -15.37 7.91
C LEU A 143 -3.59 -14.22 8.07
N VAL A 144 -4.24 -13.79 6.98
CA VAL A 144 -5.27 -12.74 7.04
C VAL A 144 -6.44 -13.16 7.94
N GLN A 145 -6.88 -14.42 7.84
CA GLN A 145 -7.96 -14.96 8.69
C GLN A 145 -7.54 -14.99 10.16
N VAL A 146 -6.35 -15.49 10.45
CA VAL A 146 -5.81 -15.57 11.83
C VAL A 146 -5.69 -14.18 12.45
N MET A 147 -5.12 -13.20 11.71
CA MET A 147 -5.00 -11.84 12.23
C MET A 147 -6.37 -11.24 12.58
N LYS A 148 -7.35 -11.34 11.66
CA LYS A 148 -8.70 -10.79 11.88
C LYS A 148 -9.36 -11.44 13.11
N ARG A 149 -9.25 -12.75 13.27
CA ARG A 149 -9.78 -13.43 14.44
C ARG A 149 -9.10 -12.99 15.73
N LEU A 150 -7.76 -12.91 15.76
CA LEU A 150 -7.00 -12.44 16.92
C LEU A 150 -7.36 -11.00 17.33
N TRP A 151 -7.75 -10.16 16.40
CA TRP A 151 -8.15 -8.78 16.68
C TRP A 151 -9.56 -8.63 17.24
N THR A 152 -10.45 -9.62 16.97
CA THR A 152 -11.88 -9.50 17.27
C THR A 152 -12.40 -10.55 18.25
N GLU A 153 -11.66 -11.64 18.43
CA GLU A 153 -12.06 -12.78 19.27
C GLU A 153 -11.06 -13.00 20.40
N ASP A 154 -11.54 -13.55 21.50
CA ASP A 154 -10.72 -14.18 22.54
C ASP A 154 -10.71 -15.69 22.36
N HIS A 155 -9.73 -16.37 22.95
CA HIS A 155 -9.65 -17.83 22.92
C HIS A 155 -9.65 -18.41 21.49
N VAL A 156 -8.84 -17.82 20.60
CA VAL A 156 -8.77 -18.22 19.20
C VAL A 156 -8.10 -19.58 19.06
N THR A 157 -8.85 -20.56 18.59
CA THR A 157 -8.32 -21.85 18.10
C THR A 157 -8.43 -21.86 16.57
N PHE A 158 -7.34 -22.18 15.90
CA PHE A 158 -7.24 -22.25 14.43
C PHE A 158 -6.43 -23.47 14.03
N ASP A 159 -7.02 -24.36 13.22
CA ASP A 159 -6.38 -25.56 12.71
C ASP A 159 -6.26 -25.45 11.18
N GLY A 160 -5.24 -24.74 10.72
CA GLY A 160 -4.94 -24.50 9.33
C GLY A 160 -3.75 -25.33 8.84
N LYS A 161 -3.50 -25.26 7.53
CA LYS A 161 -2.34 -25.93 6.91
C LYS A 161 -1.02 -25.24 7.27
N HIS A 162 -1.04 -23.93 7.49
CA HIS A 162 0.15 -23.09 7.67
C HIS A 162 0.26 -22.49 9.07
N PHE A 163 -0.85 -22.38 9.77
CA PHE A 163 -0.90 -21.88 11.14
C PHE A 163 -1.81 -22.78 11.99
N ALA A 164 -1.37 -23.06 13.19
CA ALA A 164 -2.16 -23.73 14.21
C ALA A 164 -2.10 -22.89 15.49
N LEU A 165 -3.25 -22.62 16.08
CA LEU A 165 -3.38 -21.92 17.35
C LEU A 165 -4.32 -22.73 18.25
N ASP A 166 -4.00 -22.77 19.53
CA ASP A 166 -4.81 -23.41 20.55
C ASP A 166 -5.05 -22.43 21.69
N ASP A 167 -6.30 -21.98 21.81
CA ASP A 167 -6.78 -21.10 22.89
C ASP A 167 -5.96 -19.80 23.07
N VAL A 168 -5.66 -19.09 21.96
CA VAL A 168 -4.83 -17.88 21.97
C VAL A 168 -5.70 -16.62 22.09
N THR A 169 -5.47 -15.83 23.15
CA THR A 169 -5.98 -14.46 23.28
C THR A 169 -4.85 -13.47 23.04
N LEU A 170 -5.10 -12.44 22.23
CA LEU A 170 -4.14 -11.38 21.93
C LEU A 170 -4.61 -10.06 22.54
N ASP A 171 -3.72 -9.44 23.34
CA ASP A 171 -3.89 -8.10 23.90
C ASP A 171 -2.61 -7.26 23.69
N PRO A 172 -2.73 -5.92 23.43
CA PRO A 172 -4.00 -5.20 23.25
C PRO A 172 -4.70 -5.59 21.94
N LYS A 173 -6.01 -5.47 21.91
CA LYS A 173 -6.76 -5.45 20.65
C LYS A 173 -6.54 -4.11 19.92
N PRO A 174 -6.68 -4.04 18.58
CA PRO A 174 -6.80 -2.77 17.89
C PRO A 174 -7.95 -1.94 18.45
N ILE A 175 -7.82 -0.62 18.40
CA ILE A 175 -8.90 0.28 18.83
C ILE A 175 -9.96 0.50 17.72
N GLN A 176 -9.61 0.20 16.47
CA GLN A 176 -10.57 0.24 15.37
C GLN A 176 -11.61 -0.88 15.50
N PRO A 177 -12.93 -0.57 15.43
CA PRO A 177 -13.98 -1.59 15.45
C PRO A 177 -13.80 -2.60 14.30
N GLY A 178 -13.77 -3.89 14.64
CA GLY A 178 -13.54 -4.97 13.66
C GLY A 178 -12.07 -5.26 13.34
N GLY A 179 -11.14 -4.58 14.02
CA GLY A 179 -9.70 -4.74 13.83
C GLY A 179 -9.10 -3.78 12.81
N VAL A 180 -7.81 -3.95 12.53
CA VAL A 180 -7.10 -3.14 11.51
C VAL A 180 -7.63 -3.48 10.12
N PRO A 181 -8.07 -2.50 9.31
CA PRO A 181 -8.52 -2.77 7.94
C PRO A 181 -7.41 -3.38 7.08
N VAL A 182 -7.74 -4.43 6.31
CA VAL A 182 -6.81 -5.14 5.43
C VAL A 182 -7.27 -5.03 3.98
N LEU A 183 -6.53 -4.27 3.17
CA LEU A 183 -6.77 -4.10 1.74
C LEU A 183 -5.93 -5.12 0.97
N LEU A 184 -6.54 -5.95 0.14
CA LEU A 184 -5.83 -7.02 -0.54
C LEU A 184 -5.36 -6.59 -1.94
N ALA A 185 -4.07 -6.80 -2.21
CA ALA A 185 -3.50 -6.51 -3.52
C ALA A 185 -4.16 -7.36 -4.61
N THR A 186 -4.77 -6.70 -5.58
CA THR A 186 -5.53 -7.32 -6.64
C THR A 186 -5.21 -6.62 -7.97
N HIS A 187 -4.93 -7.41 -9.02
CA HIS A 187 -4.51 -6.92 -10.33
C HIS A 187 -5.27 -7.63 -11.43
N TYR A 188 -5.75 -6.89 -12.40
CA TYR A 188 -6.42 -7.44 -13.57
C TYR A 188 -5.49 -8.35 -14.41
N ARG A 189 -4.26 -7.88 -14.62
CA ARG A 189 -3.31 -8.51 -15.55
C ARG A 189 -2.71 -9.83 -15.06
N THR A 190 -2.84 -10.17 -13.81
CA THR A 190 -2.41 -11.48 -13.31
C THR A 190 -3.38 -12.59 -13.67
N GLY A 191 -4.54 -12.25 -14.27
CA GLY A 191 -5.54 -13.19 -14.77
C GLY A 191 -6.10 -14.14 -13.70
N SER A 192 -5.86 -13.84 -12.43
CA SER A 192 -6.23 -14.73 -11.33
C SER A 192 -7.49 -14.24 -10.66
N GLU A 193 -8.63 -14.79 -11.05
CA GLU A 193 -9.90 -14.66 -10.33
C GLU A 193 -9.77 -14.98 -8.84
N ARG A 194 -8.76 -15.82 -8.46
CA ARG A 194 -8.47 -16.16 -7.08
C ARG A 194 -8.08 -14.95 -6.24
N GLN A 195 -7.49 -13.90 -6.84
CA GLN A 195 -7.16 -12.66 -6.10
C GLN A 195 -8.45 -11.88 -5.79
N ALA A 196 -9.30 -11.69 -6.79
CA ALA A 196 -10.57 -10.99 -6.61
C ALA A 196 -11.49 -11.74 -5.63
N LEU A 197 -11.59 -13.07 -5.74
CA LEU A 197 -12.35 -13.91 -4.81
C LEU A 197 -11.80 -13.81 -3.38
N ARG A 198 -10.48 -13.82 -3.20
CA ARG A 198 -9.84 -13.64 -1.89
C ARG A 198 -10.16 -12.27 -1.30
N ALA A 199 -10.08 -11.21 -2.12
CA ALA A 199 -10.40 -9.86 -1.69
C ALA A 199 -11.88 -9.75 -1.27
N ALA A 200 -12.78 -10.30 -2.06
CA ALA A 200 -14.20 -10.35 -1.75
C ALA A 200 -14.49 -11.11 -0.44
N ARG A 201 -13.80 -12.22 -0.18
CA ARG A 201 -14.02 -13.05 1.02
C ARG A 201 -13.41 -12.47 2.29
N TYR A 202 -12.20 -11.98 2.22
CA TYR A 202 -11.37 -11.72 3.42
C TYR A 202 -10.89 -10.27 3.54
N GLY A 203 -10.98 -9.46 2.47
CA GLY A 203 -10.54 -8.08 2.46
C GLY A 203 -11.56 -7.10 3.05
N ASP A 204 -11.08 -5.94 3.48
CA ASP A 204 -11.87 -4.74 3.77
C ASP A 204 -11.75 -3.73 2.62
N GLY A 205 -11.03 -4.11 1.57
CA GLY A 205 -10.82 -3.36 0.35
C GLY A 205 -9.83 -4.04 -0.57
N ILE A 206 -9.57 -3.39 -1.70
CA ILE A 206 -8.49 -3.75 -2.62
C ILE A 206 -7.47 -2.63 -2.74
N ILE A 207 -6.23 -2.99 -3.10
CA ILE A 207 -5.21 -2.05 -3.55
C ILE A 207 -4.63 -2.52 -4.88
N GLY A 208 -4.87 -1.74 -5.94
CA GLY A 208 -4.37 -1.98 -7.30
C GLY A 208 -3.11 -1.18 -7.59
N ILE A 209 -2.27 -1.70 -8.49
CA ILE A 209 -1.08 -1.02 -9.01
C ILE A 209 -0.83 -1.49 -10.45
N SER A 210 -0.29 -0.60 -11.29
CA SER A 210 0.19 -0.96 -12.63
C SER A 210 -0.88 -1.40 -13.63
N ASP A 211 -2.13 -1.04 -13.38
CA ASP A 211 -3.24 -1.25 -14.30
C ASP A 211 -3.51 0.02 -15.12
N TYR A 212 -4.24 -0.13 -16.22
CA TYR A 212 -4.93 1.00 -16.85
C TYR A 212 -6.26 1.26 -16.13
N PRO A 213 -6.88 2.44 -16.26
CA PRO A 213 -8.16 2.73 -15.61
C PRO A 213 -9.25 1.69 -15.92
N ASP A 214 -9.37 1.24 -17.16
CA ASP A 214 -10.35 0.21 -17.56
C ASP A 214 -10.05 -1.15 -16.91
N ASP A 215 -8.78 -1.54 -16.80
CA ASP A 215 -8.35 -2.77 -16.11
C ASP A 215 -8.71 -2.70 -14.61
N PHE A 216 -8.53 -1.51 -14.00
CA PHE A 216 -8.89 -1.30 -12.60
C PHE A 216 -10.40 -1.36 -12.40
N ALA A 217 -11.18 -0.71 -13.28
CA ALA A 217 -12.65 -0.80 -13.25
C ALA A 217 -13.14 -2.24 -13.39
N ALA A 218 -12.53 -3.03 -14.29
CA ALA A 218 -12.86 -4.45 -14.44
C ALA A 218 -12.50 -5.26 -13.18
N THR A 219 -11.40 -4.91 -12.49
CA THR A 219 -11.03 -5.54 -11.21
C THR A 219 -12.05 -5.23 -10.12
N VAL A 220 -12.48 -3.98 -9.98
CA VAL A 220 -13.54 -3.55 -9.05
C VAL A 220 -14.84 -4.31 -9.32
N ALA A 221 -15.28 -4.35 -10.59
CA ALA A 221 -16.50 -5.07 -10.99
C ALA A 221 -16.42 -6.57 -10.63
N LYS A 222 -15.27 -7.22 -10.85
CA LYS A 222 -15.07 -8.63 -10.54
C LYS A 222 -15.07 -8.93 -9.05
N VAL A 223 -14.49 -8.05 -8.24
CA VAL A 223 -14.55 -8.16 -6.76
C VAL A 223 -15.99 -8.03 -6.28
N ASN A 224 -16.75 -7.08 -6.83
CA ASN A 224 -18.14 -6.88 -6.47
C ASN A 224 -19.01 -8.09 -6.85
N GLU A 225 -18.79 -8.69 -8.05
CA GLU A 225 -19.47 -9.92 -8.46
C GLU A 225 -19.24 -11.06 -7.46
N PHE A 226 -17.98 -11.29 -7.06
CA PHE A 226 -17.68 -12.31 -6.06
C PHE A 226 -18.26 -11.99 -4.68
N ALA A 227 -18.23 -10.73 -4.25
CA ALA A 227 -18.80 -10.35 -2.97
C ALA A 227 -20.32 -10.61 -2.90
N VAL A 228 -21.04 -10.30 -3.98
CA VAL A 228 -22.48 -10.64 -4.09
C VAL A 228 -22.68 -12.15 -4.00
N SER A 229 -21.87 -12.95 -4.69
CA SER A 229 -21.97 -14.42 -4.64
C SER A 229 -21.63 -15.01 -3.26
N GLU A 230 -20.79 -14.33 -2.49
CA GLU A 230 -20.41 -14.70 -1.11
C GLU A 230 -21.34 -14.09 -0.03
N GLY A 231 -22.37 -13.34 -0.45
CA GLY A 231 -23.31 -12.68 0.48
C GLY A 231 -22.69 -11.59 1.36
N ARG A 232 -21.58 -10.97 0.88
CA ARG A 232 -20.88 -9.93 1.64
C ARG A 232 -21.43 -8.53 1.36
N ASP A 233 -21.60 -7.76 2.42
CA ASP A 233 -21.81 -6.31 2.34
C ASP A 233 -20.49 -5.60 2.07
N LEU A 234 -20.45 -4.76 1.03
CA LEU A 234 -19.31 -3.95 0.63
C LEU A 234 -19.48 -2.45 0.92
N THR A 235 -20.45 -2.07 1.77
CA THR A 235 -20.74 -0.64 2.06
C THR A 235 -19.50 0.15 2.48
N ASN A 236 -18.60 -0.47 3.25
CA ASN A 236 -17.35 0.13 3.73
C ASN A 236 -16.09 -0.42 3.02
N PHE A 237 -16.27 -1.10 1.90
CA PHE A 237 -15.16 -1.68 1.16
C PHE A 237 -14.43 -0.59 0.37
N GLU A 238 -13.10 -0.49 0.53
CA GLU A 238 -12.30 0.54 -0.11
C GLU A 238 -11.65 0.04 -1.42
N HIS A 239 -11.68 0.88 -2.45
CA HIS A 239 -10.98 0.64 -3.71
C HIS A 239 -9.81 1.61 -3.82
N VAL A 240 -8.62 1.15 -3.44
CA VAL A 240 -7.40 1.97 -3.44
C VAL A 240 -6.60 1.70 -4.71
N TYR A 241 -6.16 2.77 -5.38
CA TYR A 241 -5.22 2.66 -6.49
C TYR A 241 -3.90 3.36 -6.18
N TYR A 242 -2.80 2.64 -6.35
CA TYR A 242 -1.45 3.14 -6.16
C TYR A 242 -0.84 3.53 -7.50
N MET A 243 -0.56 4.81 -7.69
CA MET A 243 0.02 5.38 -8.92
C MET A 243 1.39 6.01 -8.65
N THR A 244 2.19 6.10 -9.72
CA THR A 244 3.51 6.74 -9.67
C THR A 244 3.50 7.95 -10.59
N VAL A 245 4.02 9.08 -10.11
CA VAL A 245 4.06 10.34 -10.86
C VAL A 245 5.42 11.01 -10.77
N HIS A 246 5.72 11.87 -11.75
CA HIS A 246 6.78 12.86 -11.69
C HIS A 246 6.27 14.15 -12.30
N VAL A 247 6.27 15.24 -11.55
CA VAL A 247 5.73 16.54 -11.95
C VAL A 247 6.86 17.41 -12.50
N ASP A 248 6.82 17.74 -13.79
CA ASP A 248 7.70 18.73 -14.41
C ASP A 248 6.98 19.32 -15.63
N ASP A 249 7.22 20.62 -15.94
CA ASP A 249 6.65 21.27 -17.11
C ASP A 249 7.30 20.78 -18.41
N ASP A 250 8.54 20.29 -18.32
CA ASP A 250 9.24 19.63 -19.42
C ASP A 250 9.02 18.10 -19.34
N ARG A 251 8.19 17.61 -20.26
CA ARG A 251 7.86 16.17 -20.36
C ARG A 251 9.07 15.26 -20.59
N ALA A 252 10.05 15.72 -21.37
CA ALA A 252 11.23 14.93 -21.69
C ALA A 252 12.07 14.76 -20.43
N LYS A 253 12.27 15.84 -19.69
CA LYS A 253 12.96 15.83 -18.40
C LYS A 253 12.21 15.00 -17.36
N ALA A 254 10.89 15.17 -17.22
CA ALA A 254 10.06 14.38 -16.32
C ALA A 254 10.21 12.88 -16.58
N LYS A 255 10.19 12.48 -17.85
CA LYS A 255 10.36 11.08 -18.25
C LYS A 255 11.75 10.56 -17.92
N GLU A 256 12.80 11.31 -18.26
CA GLU A 256 14.20 10.91 -17.99
C GLU A 256 14.45 10.71 -16.49
N GLU A 257 14.05 11.67 -15.65
CA GLU A 257 14.23 11.61 -14.21
C GLU A 257 13.40 10.48 -13.56
N ALA A 258 12.17 10.28 -14.01
CA ALA A 258 11.32 9.19 -13.54
C ALA A 258 11.88 7.82 -13.92
N GLU A 259 12.37 7.66 -15.16
CA GLU A 259 12.97 6.41 -15.63
C GLU A 259 14.28 6.11 -14.90
N ASP A 260 15.15 7.10 -14.69
CA ASP A 260 16.38 6.94 -13.89
C ASP A 260 16.04 6.45 -12.47
N PHE A 261 15.09 7.10 -11.83
CA PHE A 261 14.65 6.68 -10.50
C PHE A 261 14.11 5.25 -10.51
N LEU A 262 13.21 4.90 -11.45
CA LEU A 262 12.57 3.60 -11.50
C LEU A 262 13.54 2.47 -11.85
N VAL A 263 14.47 2.71 -12.78
CA VAL A 263 15.53 1.74 -13.12
C VAL A 263 16.47 1.53 -11.94
N SER A 264 16.89 2.60 -11.28
CA SER A 264 17.69 2.52 -10.06
C SER A 264 16.97 1.78 -8.95
N TYR A 265 15.66 2.04 -8.80
CA TYR A 265 14.83 1.47 -7.73
C TYR A 265 14.47 -0.01 -7.95
N TYR A 266 14.18 -0.43 -9.19
CA TYR A 266 13.69 -1.77 -9.51
C TYR A 266 14.66 -2.62 -10.34
N GLY A 267 15.73 -2.03 -10.87
CA GLY A 267 16.63 -2.65 -11.84
C GLY A 267 16.18 -2.49 -13.28
N VAL A 268 14.93 -2.18 -13.52
CA VAL A 268 14.31 -1.95 -14.83
C VAL A 268 12.96 -1.25 -14.64
N ASN A 269 12.51 -0.49 -15.61
CA ASN A 269 11.13 0.00 -15.68
C ASN A 269 10.22 -1.07 -16.29
N HIS A 270 9.69 -1.97 -15.47
CA HIS A 270 8.84 -3.09 -15.92
C HIS A 270 7.50 -2.67 -16.50
N TRP A 271 7.01 -1.48 -16.13
CA TRP A 271 5.62 -1.12 -16.35
C TRP A 271 5.45 -0.03 -17.42
N GLY A 272 6.56 0.63 -17.81
CA GLY A 272 6.53 1.70 -18.80
C GLY A 272 5.45 2.74 -18.48
N ASP A 273 4.68 3.13 -19.47
CA ASP A 273 3.68 4.20 -19.38
C ASP A 273 2.50 3.89 -18.42
N ARG A 274 2.34 2.63 -17.99
CA ARG A 274 1.32 2.27 -16.99
C ARG A 274 1.61 2.90 -15.63
N TRP A 275 2.87 3.08 -15.30
CA TRP A 275 3.26 3.72 -14.04
C TRP A 275 3.23 5.24 -14.07
N GLY A 276 3.31 5.85 -15.25
CA GLY A 276 3.13 7.29 -15.38
C GLY A 276 1.72 7.76 -14.97
N PRO A 277 1.49 9.04 -15.09
CA PRO A 277 2.27 9.95 -15.91
C PRO A 277 3.48 10.56 -15.21
N TRP A 278 4.45 10.89 -16.02
CA TRP A 278 5.49 11.86 -15.76
C TRP A 278 5.34 12.97 -16.78
N GLY A 279 5.22 14.21 -16.30
CA GLY A 279 4.97 15.38 -17.14
C GLY A 279 4.26 16.50 -16.40
N THR A 280 3.40 17.22 -17.11
CA THR A 280 2.75 18.44 -16.61
C THR A 280 1.70 18.13 -15.53
N PRO A 281 1.38 19.12 -14.65
CA PRO A 281 0.29 19.00 -13.70
C PRO A 281 -1.03 18.51 -14.32
N ASP A 282 -1.41 19.05 -15.49
CA ASP A 282 -2.65 18.68 -16.17
C ASP A 282 -2.69 17.19 -16.56
N GLU A 283 -1.57 16.62 -16.99
CA GLU A 283 -1.49 15.20 -17.34
C GLU A 283 -1.64 14.31 -16.11
N ILE A 284 -1.10 14.75 -14.99
CA ILE A 284 -1.23 14.02 -13.72
C ILE A 284 -2.66 14.10 -13.21
N VAL A 285 -3.28 15.28 -13.23
CA VAL A 285 -4.69 15.48 -12.88
C VAL A 285 -5.60 14.61 -13.75
N ALA A 286 -5.41 14.61 -15.06
CA ALA A 286 -6.21 13.78 -15.98
C ALA A 286 -6.10 12.28 -15.65
N LYS A 287 -4.91 11.79 -15.29
CA LYS A 287 -4.71 10.39 -14.89
C LYS A 287 -5.38 10.09 -13.56
N MET A 288 -5.28 10.99 -12.58
CA MET A 288 -5.96 10.85 -11.29
C MET A 288 -7.48 10.79 -11.47
N GLN A 289 -8.05 11.67 -12.29
CA GLN A 289 -9.48 11.69 -12.63
C GLN A 289 -9.92 10.39 -13.32
N ALA A 290 -9.11 9.87 -14.24
CA ALA A 290 -9.41 8.61 -14.92
C ALA A 290 -9.52 7.42 -13.95
N PHE A 291 -8.65 7.34 -12.92
CA PHE A 291 -8.76 6.30 -11.90
C PHE A 291 -9.91 6.54 -10.93
N ALA A 292 -10.20 7.79 -10.56
CA ALA A 292 -11.37 8.13 -9.77
C ALA A 292 -12.65 7.70 -10.50
N ALA A 293 -12.77 8.02 -11.79
CA ALA A 293 -13.90 7.60 -12.64
C ALA A 293 -13.97 6.06 -12.80
N ALA A 294 -12.82 5.37 -12.76
CA ALA A 294 -12.74 3.91 -12.78
C ALA A 294 -13.13 3.24 -11.45
N GLY A 295 -13.50 4.03 -10.44
CA GLY A 295 -14.00 3.55 -9.14
C GLY A 295 -12.94 3.53 -8.04
N ALA A 296 -11.83 4.26 -8.16
CA ALA A 296 -10.89 4.44 -7.06
C ALA A 296 -11.45 5.43 -6.04
N ASP A 297 -11.73 4.96 -4.83
CA ASP A 297 -12.12 5.79 -3.68
C ASP A 297 -10.92 6.53 -3.08
N HIS A 298 -9.70 6.03 -3.35
CA HIS A 298 -8.48 6.51 -2.74
C HIS A 298 -7.30 6.34 -3.70
N LEU A 299 -6.59 7.41 -3.97
CA LEU A 299 -5.37 7.42 -4.79
C LEU A 299 -4.15 7.54 -3.89
N VAL A 300 -3.25 6.57 -3.97
CA VAL A 300 -1.94 6.59 -3.30
C VAL A 300 -0.89 7.01 -4.31
N VAL A 301 -0.32 8.18 -4.14
CA VAL A 301 0.65 8.77 -5.07
C VAL A 301 2.07 8.54 -4.59
N ARG A 302 2.93 8.01 -5.45
CA ARG A 302 4.38 7.91 -5.26
C ARG A 302 5.09 8.84 -6.22
N PHE A 303 6.06 9.58 -5.73
CA PHE A 303 6.95 10.36 -6.57
C PHE A 303 8.10 9.50 -7.12
N ALA A 304 8.22 9.43 -8.45
CA ALA A 304 9.35 8.80 -9.13
C ALA A 304 10.53 9.78 -9.19
N ALA A 305 11.07 10.15 -8.04
CA ALA A 305 12.15 11.11 -7.91
C ALA A 305 13.04 10.83 -6.69
N TRP A 306 14.27 11.28 -6.73
CA TRP A 306 15.17 11.25 -5.57
C TRP A 306 14.85 12.34 -4.56
N ASP A 307 14.51 13.53 -5.02
CA ASP A 307 14.05 14.64 -4.17
C ASP A 307 12.53 14.57 -3.98
N GLN A 308 12.14 13.87 -2.92
CA GLN A 308 10.73 13.67 -2.56
C GLN A 308 10.05 14.96 -2.10
N LEU A 309 10.79 15.85 -1.41
CA LEU A 309 10.23 17.11 -0.91
C LEU A 309 9.98 18.10 -2.03
N ALA A 310 10.89 18.22 -3.00
CA ALA A 310 10.67 19.07 -4.17
C ALA A 310 9.45 18.60 -4.99
N GLN A 311 9.31 17.29 -5.21
CA GLN A 311 8.14 16.75 -5.89
C GLN A 311 6.84 16.93 -5.09
N TRP A 312 6.89 16.82 -3.77
CA TRP A 312 5.76 17.11 -2.91
C TRP A 312 5.31 18.57 -3.06
N GLU A 313 6.23 19.54 -3.04
CA GLU A 313 5.88 20.95 -3.16
C GLU A 313 5.23 21.25 -4.54
N ARG A 314 5.76 20.68 -5.61
CA ARG A 314 5.16 20.79 -6.94
C ARG A 314 3.77 20.15 -6.99
N PHE A 315 3.63 18.94 -6.48
CA PHE A 315 2.35 18.23 -6.44
C PHE A 315 1.31 18.99 -5.61
N ARG A 316 1.71 19.48 -4.45
CA ARG A 316 0.84 20.26 -3.53
C ARG A 316 0.38 21.57 -4.16
N ALA A 317 1.28 22.29 -4.85
CA ALA A 317 0.99 23.60 -5.41
C ALA A 317 0.18 23.52 -6.72
N ASP A 318 0.54 22.60 -7.60
CA ASP A 318 0.09 22.62 -8.99
C ASP A 318 -0.94 21.53 -9.31
N VAL A 319 -0.88 20.37 -8.64
CA VAL A 319 -1.75 19.22 -8.95
C VAL A 319 -2.96 19.14 -8.00
N LEU A 320 -2.75 19.22 -6.71
CA LEU A 320 -3.83 19.03 -5.71
C LEU A 320 -4.99 20.01 -5.88
N PRO A 321 -4.77 21.34 -6.06
CA PRO A 321 -5.87 22.29 -6.22
C PRO A 321 -6.68 22.04 -7.51
N ALA A 322 -5.97 21.72 -8.60
CA ALA A 322 -6.61 21.43 -9.90
C ALA A 322 -7.44 20.13 -9.83
N PHE A 323 -6.94 19.10 -9.15
CA PHE A 323 -7.69 17.85 -8.98
C PHE A 323 -8.93 18.05 -8.11
N ARG A 324 -8.82 18.71 -6.96
CA ARG A 324 -9.95 18.99 -6.06
C ARG A 324 -10.99 19.91 -6.69
N GLY A 325 -10.57 20.93 -7.43
CA GLY A 325 -11.47 21.86 -8.15
C GLY A 325 -12.24 21.24 -9.32
N SER A 326 -11.82 20.07 -9.79
CA SER A 326 -12.45 19.38 -10.93
C SER A 326 -13.51 18.34 -10.51
N ILE A 327 -13.64 18.06 -9.22
CA ILE A 327 -14.57 17.07 -8.64
C ILE A 327 -15.83 17.78 -8.07
N GLY A 328 -15.84 19.14 -8.08
CA GLY A 328 -16.92 19.99 -7.58
C GLY A 328 -18.05 20.24 -8.56
#